data_161f0787663fc98761958c77d345e0de
#
_entry.id   161f0787663fc98761958c77d345e0de
#
_cell.length_a   1.000
_cell.length_b   1.000
_cell.length_c   1.000
_cell.angle_alpha   90.00
_cell.angle_beta   90.00
_cell.angle_gamma   90.00
#
_symmetry.space_group_name_H-M   'P 1'
#
loop_
_entity.id
_entity.type
_entity.pdbx_description
1 polymer ?
#
loop_
_entity_poly.entity_id
_entity_poly.type
_entity_poly.pdbx_seq_one_letter_code
_entity_poly.pdbx_strand_id
1 'polypeptide(L)'
;MIKTVLFDLDGTLLPMDYEKFMKMYFKGLVKKASIRNYEPNKLIDSVWKGTYAMVKNDGSKLNEEVFWDVFKSIYGEEALKDKDLFDSYYYNDFKECKVCCGFEEKVKEIIDFLKSKGVQLILATNPLFPLHAQEERLSWTGASKEDFSYITSYSNSSFCKPNPSYFKEIIDKFDLDPSTTLMVGNDLIEDTACLKEGIDIYIVGNSLLNLDKVDINKFKHGSYEDLLNYLKENI
;
A
#
# COMPACT_ATOMS: atom_id res chain seq x y z
N MET A 1 -11.56 -7.49 -21.94
CA MET A 1 -12.26 -8.02 -20.77
C MET A 1 -11.25 -8.12 -19.63
N ILE A 2 -11.50 -7.43 -18.50
CA ILE A 2 -10.62 -7.38 -17.34
C ILE A 2 -10.76 -8.70 -16.56
N LYS A 3 -9.62 -9.32 -16.23
CA LYS A 3 -9.55 -10.58 -15.46
C LYS A 3 -8.92 -10.39 -14.09
N THR A 4 -8.04 -9.37 -13.94
CA THR A 4 -7.36 -9.05 -12.69
C THR A 4 -7.47 -7.56 -12.40
N VAL A 5 -7.75 -7.21 -11.15
CA VAL A 5 -7.71 -5.82 -10.69
C VAL A 5 -6.70 -5.70 -9.55
N LEU A 6 -5.73 -4.81 -9.76
CA LEU A 6 -4.77 -4.39 -8.74
C LEU A 6 -5.34 -3.14 -8.07
N PHE A 7 -5.48 -3.16 -6.75
CA PHE A 7 -5.94 -2.00 -5.99
C PHE A 7 -4.82 -1.40 -5.15
N ASP A 8 -4.65 -0.11 -5.23
CA ASP A 8 -3.99 0.62 -4.15
C ASP A 8 -4.92 0.70 -2.93
N LEU A 9 -4.36 1.08 -1.77
CA LEU A 9 -5.11 1.14 -0.51
C LEU A 9 -5.35 2.57 -0.05
N ASP A 10 -4.28 3.27 0.32
CA ASP A 10 -4.34 4.54 1.03
C ASP A 10 -4.74 5.70 0.11
N GLY A 11 -5.95 6.24 0.31
CA GLY A 11 -6.55 7.25 -0.58
C GLY A 11 -7.34 6.65 -1.75
N THR A 12 -7.21 5.34 -2.01
CA THR A 12 -7.94 4.58 -3.04
C THR A 12 -9.11 3.81 -2.44
N LEU A 13 -8.84 2.68 -1.78
CA LEU A 13 -9.89 1.93 -1.06
C LEU A 13 -10.18 2.52 0.32
N LEU A 14 -9.19 3.11 0.96
CA LEU A 14 -9.24 3.69 2.30
C LEU A 14 -9.05 5.20 2.24
N PRO A 15 -10.12 6.00 2.30
CA PRO A 15 -9.99 7.45 2.45
C PRO A 15 -9.16 7.77 3.70
N MET A 16 -8.15 8.65 3.57
CA MET A 16 -7.19 8.90 4.64
C MET A 16 -6.79 10.37 4.72
N ASP A 17 -6.75 10.92 5.94
CA ASP A 17 -6.01 12.14 6.26
C ASP A 17 -4.55 11.73 6.55
N TYR A 18 -3.72 11.77 5.52
CA TYR A 18 -2.34 11.27 5.58
C TYR A 18 -1.51 11.98 6.65
N GLU A 19 -1.69 13.30 6.81
CA GLU A 19 -0.92 14.07 7.79
C GLU A 19 -1.27 13.65 9.24
N LYS A 20 -2.57 13.51 9.53
CA LYS A 20 -3.01 13.03 10.85
C LYS A 20 -2.59 11.59 11.09
N PHE A 21 -2.70 10.75 10.06
CA PHE A 21 -2.30 9.34 10.16
C PHE A 21 -0.82 9.23 10.53
N MET A 22 0.08 9.91 9.83
CA MET A 22 1.52 9.86 10.10
C MET A 22 1.86 10.39 11.50
N LYS A 23 1.20 11.46 11.96
CA LYS A 23 1.36 11.99 13.33
C LYS A 23 0.94 10.95 14.38
N MET A 24 -0.18 10.28 14.17
CA MET A 24 -0.69 9.28 15.12
C MET A 24 0.17 8.00 15.08
N TYR A 25 0.55 7.55 13.89
CA TYR A 25 1.44 6.43 13.70
C TYR A 25 2.75 6.60 14.48
N PHE A 26 3.47 7.71 14.26
CA PHE A 26 4.73 7.96 14.96
C PHE A 26 4.54 8.14 16.46
N LYS A 27 3.47 8.79 16.89
CA LYS A 27 3.15 8.93 18.33
C LYS A 27 3.01 7.55 18.99
N GLY A 28 2.28 6.64 18.37
CA GLY A 28 2.08 5.28 18.86
C GLY A 28 3.39 4.47 18.87
N LEU A 29 4.13 4.52 17.75
CA LEU A 29 5.39 3.79 17.59
C LEU A 29 6.44 4.25 18.63
N VAL A 30 6.62 5.56 18.81
CA VAL A 30 7.53 6.12 19.82
C VAL A 30 7.11 5.69 21.23
N LYS A 31 5.82 5.77 21.57
CA LYS A 31 5.31 5.28 22.84
C LYS A 31 5.65 3.82 23.07
N LYS A 32 5.49 2.98 22.05
CA LYS A 32 5.82 1.55 22.12
C LYS A 32 7.31 1.33 22.33
N ALA A 33 8.15 2.00 21.55
CA ALA A 33 9.60 1.85 21.57
C ALA A 33 10.27 2.45 22.82
N SER A 34 9.57 3.33 23.57
CA SER A 34 10.08 3.94 24.81
C SER A 34 10.47 2.90 25.86
N ILE A 35 9.88 1.70 25.85
CA ILE A 35 10.19 0.58 26.73
C ILE A 35 11.68 0.13 26.58
N ARG A 36 12.27 0.35 25.40
CA ARG A 36 13.68 0.06 25.07
C ARG A 36 14.56 1.32 25.02
N ASN A 37 14.06 2.44 25.56
CA ASN A 37 14.78 3.72 25.62
C ASN A 37 15.20 4.27 24.24
N TYR A 38 14.46 3.98 23.17
CA TYR A 38 14.66 4.64 21.90
C TYR A 38 14.38 6.14 22.03
N GLU A 39 15.35 6.96 21.59
CA GLU A 39 15.15 8.42 21.56
C GLU A 39 14.13 8.76 20.46
N PRO A 40 13.08 9.53 20.77
CA PRO A 40 11.94 9.72 19.86
C PRO A 40 12.30 10.26 18.48
N ASN A 41 13.07 11.35 18.41
CA ASN A 41 13.40 11.97 17.12
C ASN A 41 14.33 11.08 16.30
N LYS A 42 15.34 10.47 16.97
CA LYS A 42 16.23 9.52 16.31
C LYS A 42 15.49 8.31 15.78
N LEU A 43 14.48 7.81 16.51
CA LEU A 43 13.63 6.71 16.04
C LEU A 43 12.85 7.09 14.78
N ILE A 44 12.17 8.25 14.80
CA ILE A 44 11.41 8.76 13.66
C ILE A 44 12.32 8.90 12.42
N ASP A 45 13.48 9.53 12.59
CA ASP A 45 14.47 9.70 11.52
C ASP A 45 14.97 8.36 10.98
N SER A 46 15.12 7.37 11.86
CA SER A 46 15.59 6.02 11.48
C SER A 46 14.54 5.28 10.68
N VAL A 47 13.25 5.39 11.06
CA VAL A 47 12.14 4.83 10.30
C VAL A 47 12.06 5.47 8.91
N TRP A 48 12.18 6.81 8.79
CA TRP A 48 12.22 7.48 7.50
C TRP A 48 13.41 7.06 6.64
N LYS A 49 14.59 6.89 7.22
CA LYS A 49 15.77 6.39 6.50
C LYS A 49 15.57 4.96 5.97
N GLY A 50 14.99 4.09 6.80
CA GLY A 50 14.63 2.74 6.39
C GLY A 50 13.58 2.74 5.28
N THR A 51 12.53 3.54 5.40
CA THR A 51 11.50 3.72 4.37
C THR A 51 12.11 4.22 3.05
N TYR A 52 12.96 5.23 3.11
CA TYR A 52 13.64 5.75 1.92
C TYR A 52 14.53 4.70 1.25
N ALA A 53 15.22 3.87 2.05
CA ALA A 53 16.02 2.78 1.52
C ALA A 53 15.18 1.72 0.81
N MET A 54 13.98 1.37 1.36
CA MET A 54 13.03 0.48 0.69
C MET A 54 12.56 1.05 -0.66
N VAL A 55 12.25 2.35 -0.72
CA VAL A 55 11.86 3.02 -1.98
C VAL A 55 12.99 2.98 -3.02
N LYS A 56 14.25 2.94 -2.56
CA LYS A 56 15.44 2.87 -3.42
C LYS A 56 15.97 1.45 -3.62
N ASN A 57 15.26 0.45 -3.11
CA ASN A 57 15.67 -0.95 -3.24
C ASN A 57 15.83 -1.34 -4.72
N ASP A 58 16.92 -2.04 -5.02
CA ASP A 58 17.27 -2.50 -6.36
C ASP A 58 16.73 -3.90 -6.69
N GLY A 59 15.98 -4.50 -5.76
CA GLY A 59 15.37 -5.81 -5.89
C GLY A 59 16.26 -6.97 -5.43
N SER A 60 17.48 -6.71 -4.94
CA SER A 60 18.39 -7.74 -4.47
C SER A 60 17.98 -8.39 -3.15
N LYS A 61 17.14 -7.72 -2.38
CA LYS A 61 16.60 -8.14 -1.07
C LYS A 61 15.12 -7.78 -0.96
N LEU A 62 14.44 -8.41 0.01
CA LEU A 62 13.10 -7.95 0.41
C LEU A 62 13.19 -6.57 1.08
N ASN A 63 12.14 -5.78 0.97
CA ASN A 63 12.08 -4.46 1.59
C ASN A 63 12.26 -4.53 3.11
N GLU A 64 11.73 -5.56 3.75
CA GLU A 64 11.96 -5.82 5.19
C GLU A 64 13.46 -5.94 5.52
N GLU A 65 14.21 -6.69 4.73
CA GLU A 65 15.64 -6.87 4.95
C GLU A 65 16.39 -5.54 4.79
N VAL A 66 16.04 -4.77 3.74
CA VAL A 66 16.62 -3.44 3.49
C VAL A 66 16.31 -2.48 4.65
N PHE A 67 15.08 -2.46 5.15
CA PHE A 67 14.68 -1.64 6.29
C PHE A 67 15.52 -1.98 7.53
N TRP A 68 15.61 -3.27 7.88
CA TRP A 68 16.31 -3.71 9.07
C TRP A 68 17.84 -3.58 8.96
N ASP A 69 18.41 -3.67 7.76
CA ASP A 69 19.84 -3.37 7.53
C ASP A 69 20.17 -1.91 7.85
N VAL A 70 19.30 -0.97 7.44
CA VAL A 70 19.44 0.45 7.80
C VAL A 70 19.28 0.64 9.31
N PHE A 71 18.26 0.03 9.90
CA PHE A 71 17.99 0.13 11.34
C PHE A 71 19.18 -0.41 12.18
N LYS A 72 19.70 -1.56 11.79
CA LYS A 72 20.93 -2.16 12.34
C LYS A 72 22.13 -1.23 12.20
N SER A 73 22.31 -0.57 11.07
CA SER A 73 23.44 0.35 10.86
C SER A 73 23.41 1.55 11.81
N ILE A 74 22.22 1.95 12.29
CA ILE A 74 22.01 3.11 13.17
C ILE A 74 22.11 2.72 14.66
N TYR A 75 21.60 1.54 15.02
CA TYR A 75 21.44 1.11 16.41
C TYR A 75 22.31 -0.10 16.80
N GLY A 76 23.00 -0.72 15.84
CA GLY A 76 23.81 -1.94 16.05
C GLY A 76 22.98 -3.22 15.94
N GLU A 77 23.65 -4.36 16.03
CA GLU A 77 23.07 -5.72 15.92
C GLU A 77 21.96 -5.98 16.95
N GLU A 78 22.08 -5.39 18.14
CA GLU A 78 21.11 -5.58 19.24
C GLU A 78 19.71 -5.09 18.87
N ALA A 79 19.59 -4.10 17.97
CA ALA A 79 18.30 -3.60 17.53
C ALA A 79 17.44 -4.65 16.80
N LEU A 80 18.08 -5.69 16.22
CA LEU A 80 17.35 -6.79 15.58
C LEU A 80 16.58 -7.65 16.58
N LYS A 81 16.95 -7.64 17.86
CA LYS A 81 16.22 -8.32 18.94
C LYS A 81 14.92 -7.60 19.29
N ASP A 82 14.75 -6.36 18.85
CA ASP A 82 13.54 -5.57 19.11
C ASP A 82 12.49 -5.69 18.00
N LYS A 83 12.71 -6.54 16.97
CA LYS A 83 11.72 -6.80 15.93
C LYS A 83 10.36 -7.15 16.53
N ASP A 84 10.31 -8.09 17.47
CA ASP A 84 9.07 -8.49 18.13
C ASP A 84 8.37 -7.33 18.86
N LEU A 85 9.13 -6.36 19.39
CA LEU A 85 8.57 -5.17 20.01
C LEU A 85 7.86 -4.30 18.97
N PHE A 86 8.50 -4.05 17.82
CA PHE A 86 7.91 -3.27 16.73
C PHE A 86 6.72 -4.02 16.11
N ASP A 87 6.83 -5.32 15.91
CA ASP A 87 5.70 -6.14 15.42
C ASP A 87 4.52 -6.08 16.39
N SER A 88 4.78 -6.12 17.70
CA SER A 88 3.73 -5.99 18.71
C SER A 88 2.98 -4.65 18.67
N TYR A 89 3.60 -3.57 18.16
CA TYR A 89 2.93 -2.30 17.89
C TYR A 89 1.84 -2.48 16.82
N TYR A 90 2.18 -3.12 15.71
CA TYR A 90 1.24 -3.35 14.61
C TYR A 90 0.10 -4.27 15.00
N TYR A 91 0.35 -5.28 15.85
CA TYR A 91 -0.70 -6.19 16.32
C TYR A 91 -1.65 -5.59 17.35
N ASN A 92 -1.21 -4.63 18.17
CA ASN A 92 -1.99 -4.20 19.32
C ASN A 92 -2.43 -2.73 19.25
N ASP A 93 -1.51 -1.83 18.91
CA ASP A 93 -1.69 -0.39 19.09
C ASP A 93 -2.01 0.34 17.76
N PHE A 94 -1.57 -0.20 16.62
CA PHE A 94 -1.68 0.41 15.29
C PHE A 94 -3.13 0.71 14.87
N LYS A 95 -4.09 -0.11 15.31
CA LYS A 95 -5.52 0.08 15.07
C LYS A 95 -6.06 1.42 15.56
N GLU A 96 -5.38 2.09 16.50
CA GLU A 96 -5.75 3.43 16.93
C GLU A 96 -5.68 4.46 15.78
N CYS A 97 -4.85 4.20 14.77
CA CYS A 97 -4.72 5.05 13.58
C CYS A 97 -5.99 5.09 12.73
N LYS A 98 -6.93 4.15 12.91
CA LYS A 98 -8.22 4.11 12.18
C LYS A 98 -8.99 5.41 12.27
N VAL A 99 -8.89 6.14 13.36
CA VAL A 99 -9.59 7.43 13.54
C VAL A 99 -9.15 8.53 12.55
N CYS A 100 -8.01 8.32 11.86
CA CYS A 100 -7.50 9.21 10.82
C CYS A 100 -7.99 8.83 9.42
N CYS A 101 -8.77 7.75 9.31
CA CYS A 101 -9.27 7.21 8.07
C CYS A 101 -10.77 7.43 7.96
N GLY A 102 -11.24 7.59 6.73
CA GLY A 102 -12.65 7.63 6.39
C GLY A 102 -13.20 6.25 6.04
N PHE A 103 -14.39 6.24 5.47
CA PHE A 103 -15.04 5.05 4.94
C PHE A 103 -15.77 5.42 3.65
N GLU A 104 -15.68 4.55 2.64
CA GLU A 104 -16.34 4.71 1.35
C GLU A 104 -17.19 3.46 1.05
N GLU A 105 -18.50 3.60 1.12
CA GLU A 105 -19.45 2.48 0.97
C GLU A 105 -19.35 1.77 -0.39
N LYS A 106 -19.02 2.52 -1.44
CA LYS A 106 -18.88 1.98 -2.79
C LYS A 106 -17.71 1.02 -2.94
N VAL A 107 -16.70 1.11 -2.11
CA VAL A 107 -15.55 0.18 -2.12
C VAL A 107 -16.03 -1.26 -1.95
N LYS A 108 -16.89 -1.50 -0.95
CA LYS A 108 -17.42 -2.86 -0.71
C LYS A 108 -18.28 -3.34 -1.88
N GLU A 109 -19.12 -2.48 -2.45
CA GLU A 109 -19.94 -2.81 -3.63
C GLU A 109 -19.08 -3.20 -4.83
N ILE A 110 -17.98 -2.45 -5.10
CA ILE A 110 -17.05 -2.74 -6.19
C ILE A 110 -16.37 -4.09 -5.98
N ILE A 111 -15.86 -4.36 -4.77
CA ILE A 111 -15.19 -5.61 -4.44
C ILE A 111 -16.14 -6.80 -4.60
N ASP A 112 -17.38 -6.70 -4.07
CA ASP A 112 -18.38 -7.76 -4.16
C ASP A 112 -18.80 -8.02 -5.62
N PHE A 113 -18.96 -6.96 -6.42
CA PHE A 113 -19.22 -7.08 -7.85
C PHE A 113 -18.12 -7.85 -8.56
N LEU A 114 -16.86 -7.45 -8.38
CA LEU A 114 -15.70 -8.09 -9.01
C LEU A 114 -15.58 -9.58 -8.64
N LYS A 115 -15.75 -9.89 -7.35
CA LYS A 115 -15.78 -11.27 -6.85
C LYS A 115 -16.90 -12.10 -7.48
N SER A 116 -18.10 -11.51 -7.63
CA SER A 116 -19.25 -12.20 -8.27
C SER A 116 -18.99 -12.57 -9.72
N LYS A 117 -18.04 -11.86 -10.37
CA LYS A 117 -17.62 -12.10 -11.75
C LYS A 117 -16.39 -13.02 -11.87
N GLY A 118 -15.84 -13.46 -10.74
CA GLY A 118 -14.63 -14.30 -10.72
C GLY A 118 -13.35 -13.53 -11.08
N VAL A 119 -13.35 -12.21 -10.94
CA VAL A 119 -12.16 -11.37 -11.19
C VAL A 119 -11.17 -11.57 -10.04
N GLN A 120 -9.89 -11.77 -10.38
CA GLN A 120 -8.83 -11.85 -9.39
C GLN A 120 -8.55 -10.46 -8.81
N LEU A 121 -8.51 -10.35 -7.47
CA LEU A 121 -8.18 -9.12 -6.76
C LEU A 121 -6.81 -9.24 -6.09
N ILE A 122 -5.98 -8.22 -6.27
CA ILE A 122 -4.68 -8.09 -5.60
C ILE A 122 -4.61 -6.72 -4.95
N LEU A 123 -4.29 -6.65 -3.66
CA LEU A 123 -4.00 -5.40 -3.00
C LEU A 123 -2.55 -5.00 -3.29
N ALA A 124 -2.38 -4.13 -4.27
CA ALA A 124 -1.10 -3.62 -4.77
C ALA A 124 -0.79 -2.25 -4.14
N THR A 125 -0.76 -2.19 -2.82
CA THR A 125 -0.38 -0.99 -2.05
C THR A 125 1.13 -0.85 -1.95
N ASN A 126 1.65 0.36 -1.69
CA ASN A 126 3.10 0.54 -1.56
C ASN A 126 3.65 -0.29 -0.38
N PRO A 127 4.59 -1.23 -0.60
CA PRO A 127 4.98 -2.24 0.38
C PRO A 127 5.98 -1.70 1.41
N LEU A 128 5.57 -0.68 2.16
CA LEU A 128 6.36 0.00 3.17
C LEU A 128 6.04 -0.45 4.61
N PHE A 129 5.00 -1.26 4.78
CA PHE A 129 4.54 -1.74 6.07
C PHE A 129 4.55 -3.27 6.14
N PRO A 130 4.58 -3.85 7.37
CA PRO A 130 4.35 -5.28 7.58
C PRO A 130 3.01 -5.74 7.04
N LEU A 131 2.91 -7.01 6.64
CA LEU A 131 1.68 -7.59 6.10
C LEU A 131 0.48 -7.36 7.03
N HIS A 132 0.66 -7.57 8.33
CA HIS A 132 -0.42 -7.37 9.30
C HIS A 132 -0.95 -5.94 9.33
N ALA A 133 -0.08 -4.94 9.18
CA ALA A 133 -0.51 -3.54 9.09
C ALA A 133 -1.29 -3.23 7.79
N GLN A 134 -0.98 -3.93 6.70
CA GLN A 134 -1.74 -3.83 5.45
C GLN A 134 -3.13 -4.48 5.62
N GLU A 135 -3.19 -5.68 6.20
CA GLU A 135 -4.44 -6.38 6.51
C GLU A 135 -5.34 -5.59 7.46
N GLU A 136 -4.75 -4.99 8.50
CA GLU A 136 -5.49 -4.15 9.46
C GLU A 136 -6.13 -2.95 8.76
N ARG A 137 -5.36 -2.18 7.94
CA ARG A 137 -5.90 -1.04 7.19
C ARG A 137 -6.94 -1.46 6.16
N LEU A 138 -6.74 -2.59 5.48
CA LEU A 138 -7.75 -3.14 4.56
C LEU A 138 -9.07 -3.40 5.30
N SER A 139 -9.03 -3.95 6.51
CA SER A 139 -10.23 -4.22 7.31
C SER A 139 -11.05 -2.94 7.61
N TRP A 140 -10.41 -1.78 7.63
CA TRP A 140 -11.09 -0.50 7.87
C TRP A 140 -11.96 -0.03 6.71
N THR A 141 -11.75 -0.60 5.51
CA THR A 141 -12.58 -0.34 4.32
C THR A 141 -13.87 -1.15 4.27
N GLY A 142 -14.05 -2.11 5.18
CA GLY A 142 -15.14 -3.09 5.13
C GLY A 142 -14.85 -4.31 4.26
N ALA A 143 -13.71 -4.34 3.57
CA ALA A 143 -13.20 -5.53 2.89
C ALA A 143 -12.36 -6.38 3.86
N SER A 144 -12.07 -7.60 3.46
CA SER A 144 -11.23 -8.52 4.21
C SER A 144 -10.08 -9.06 3.36
N LYS A 145 -9.06 -9.61 4.02
CA LYS A 145 -7.93 -10.22 3.31
C LYS A 145 -8.34 -11.40 2.43
N GLU A 146 -9.42 -12.09 2.78
CA GLU A 146 -9.98 -13.20 2.03
C GLU A 146 -10.61 -12.77 0.71
N ASP A 147 -10.86 -11.47 0.53
CA ASP A 147 -11.33 -10.90 -0.74
C ASP A 147 -10.20 -10.78 -1.78
N PHE A 148 -8.94 -10.83 -1.35
CA PHE A 148 -7.77 -10.64 -2.18
C PHE A 148 -6.92 -11.90 -2.26
N SER A 149 -6.45 -12.24 -3.45
CA SER A 149 -5.53 -13.36 -3.66
C SER A 149 -4.10 -13.06 -3.17
N TYR A 150 -3.76 -11.78 -3.03
CA TYR A 150 -2.45 -11.33 -2.55
C TYR A 150 -2.52 -9.90 -1.99
N ILE A 151 -1.67 -9.62 -1.02
CA ILE A 151 -1.47 -8.30 -0.42
C ILE A 151 0.03 -8.03 -0.40
N THR A 152 0.47 -6.96 -1.06
CA THR A 152 1.87 -6.54 -1.03
C THR A 152 2.24 -5.97 0.33
N SER A 153 3.44 -6.28 0.80
CA SER A 153 4.00 -5.81 2.06
C SER A 153 5.52 -5.79 2.00
N TYR A 154 6.18 -5.18 2.96
CA TYR A 154 7.63 -5.12 3.00
C TYR A 154 8.31 -6.51 3.11
N SER A 155 7.59 -7.51 3.64
CA SER A 155 8.09 -8.88 3.82
C SER A 155 7.93 -9.78 2.60
N ASN A 156 7.26 -9.31 1.53
CA ASN A 156 7.01 -10.12 0.34
C ASN A 156 7.22 -9.38 -0.99
N SER A 157 7.80 -8.18 -0.95
CA SER A 157 8.09 -7.35 -2.10
C SER A 157 9.52 -6.82 -2.03
N SER A 158 10.18 -6.74 -3.18
CA SER A 158 11.55 -6.26 -3.32
C SER A 158 11.64 -4.87 -3.95
N PHE A 159 10.54 -4.35 -4.47
CA PHE A 159 10.44 -3.02 -5.05
C PHE A 159 9.27 -2.25 -4.44
N CYS A 160 9.35 -0.91 -4.53
CA CYS A 160 8.28 0.00 -4.14
C CYS A 160 7.81 0.82 -5.34
N LYS A 161 6.57 1.31 -5.32
CA LYS A 161 6.12 2.34 -6.23
C LYS A 161 6.97 3.61 -6.03
N PRO A 162 7.26 4.40 -7.07
CA PRO A 162 6.83 4.29 -8.46
C PRO A 162 7.77 3.46 -9.36
N ASN A 163 8.59 2.56 -8.83
CA ASN A 163 9.44 1.71 -9.65
C ASN A 163 8.58 0.72 -10.45
N PRO A 164 8.64 0.69 -11.80
CA PRO A 164 7.87 -0.25 -12.61
C PRO A 164 8.12 -1.72 -12.24
N SER A 165 9.34 -2.05 -11.80
CA SER A 165 9.67 -3.40 -11.35
C SER A 165 8.78 -3.92 -10.21
N TYR A 166 8.14 -3.01 -9.44
CA TYR A 166 7.12 -3.39 -8.46
C TYR A 166 5.92 -4.09 -9.12
N PHE A 167 5.42 -3.54 -10.23
CA PHE A 167 4.32 -4.14 -10.98
C PHE A 167 4.76 -5.40 -11.72
N LYS A 168 5.99 -5.38 -12.26
CA LYS A 168 6.57 -6.56 -12.91
C LYS A 168 6.70 -7.73 -11.92
N GLU A 169 7.11 -7.50 -10.68
CA GLU A 169 7.18 -8.54 -9.63
C GLU A 169 5.81 -9.20 -9.40
N ILE A 170 4.72 -8.42 -9.41
CA ILE A 170 3.33 -8.94 -9.28
C ILE A 170 2.92 -9.72 -10.53
N ILE A 171 3.21 -9.19 -11.72
CA ILE A 171 2.94 -9.86 -13.01
C ILE A 171 3.62 -11.23 -13.03
N ASP A 172 4.92 -11.27 -12.78
CA ASP A 172 5.72 -12.51 -12.84
C ASP A 172 5.26 -13.53 -11.78
N LYS A 173 4.87 -13.05 -10.58
CA LYS A 173 4.44 -13.92 -9.49
C LYS A 173 3.13 -14.66 -9.78
N PHE A 174 2.21 -14.03 -10.50
CA PHE A 174 0.86 -14.55 -10.75
C PHE A 174 0.61 -14.90 -12.21
N ASP A 175 1.63 -14.83 -13.05
CA ASP A 175 1.54 -15.04 -14.52
C ASP A 175 0.40 -14.21 -15.14
N LEU A 176 0.36 -12.91 -14.78
CA LEU A 176 -0.70 -12.02 -15.22
C LEU A 176 -0.48 -11.60 -16.66
N ASP A 177 -1.59 -11.50 -17.42
CA ASP A 177 -1.61 -10.80 -18.69
C ASP A 177 -1.86 -9.30 -18.45
N PRO A 178 -0.87 -8.42 -18.69
CA PRO A 178 -1.04 -6.98 -18.49
C PRO A 178 -2.23 -6.39 -19.25
N SER A 179 -2.53 -6.92 -20.46
CA SER A 179 -3.63 -6.43 -21.30
C SER A 179 -5.03 -6.72 -20.74
N THR A 180 -5.14 -7.64 -19.76
CA THR A 180 -6.38 -7.98 -19.05
C THR A 180 -6.33 -7.62 -17.58
N THR A 181 -5.29 -6.88 -17.17
CA THR A 181 -5.09 -6.38 -15.81
C THR A 181 -5.38 -4.87 -15.75
N LEU A 182 -6.08 -4.44 -14.72
CA LEU A 182 -6.36 -3.02 -14.45
C LEU A 182 -5.76 -2.63 -13.11
N MET A 183 -5.00 -1.53 -13.04
CA MET A 183 -4.65 -0.86 -11.80
C MET A 183 -5.73 0.16 -11.43
N VAL A 184 -6.15 0.19 -10.18
CA VAL A 184 -7.02 1.22 -9.61
C VAL A 184 -6.26 1.90 -8.49
N GLY A 185 -6.06 3.21 -8.62
CA GLY A 185 -5.26 3.98 -7.67
C GLY A 185 -5.63 5.46 -7.62
N ASN A 186 -4.95 6.24 -6.79
CA ASN A 186 -5.21 7.67 -6.59
C ASN A 186 -3.95 8.55 -6.79
N ASP A 187 -2.78 7.94 -6.90
CA ASP A 187 -1.52 8.67 -7.08
C ASP A 187 -1.09 8.69 -8.55
N LEU A 188 -1.01 9.91 -9.12
CA LEU A 188 -0.66 10.11 -10.54
C LEU A 188 0.82 9.85 -10.87
N ILE A 189 1.65 9.50 -9.88
CA ILE A 189 3.06 9.12 -10.07
C ILE A 189 3.28 7.66 -9.68
N GLU A 190 2.87 7.28 -8.48
CA GLU A 190 3.11 5.93 -7.96
C GLU A 190 2.32 4.87 -8.72
N ASP A 191 1.01 5.10 -8.90
CA ASP A 191 0.14 4.10 -9.50
C ASP A 191 0.26 4.06 -11.02
N THR A 192 0.48 5.21 -11.66
CA THR A 192 0.64 5.28 -13.12
C THR A 192 1.92 4.62 -13.63
N ALA A 193 2.86 4.29 -12.74
CA ALA A 193 4.05 3.53 -13.13
C ALA A 193 3.72 2.15 -13.72
N CYS A 194 2.53 1.60 -13.43
CA CYS A 194 2.01 0.35 -14.01
C CYS A 194 1.91 0.38 -15.54
N LEU A 195 1.71 1.56 -16.14
CA LEU A 195 1.64 1.73 -17.59
C LEU A 195 2.93 1.30 -18.32
N LYS A 196 4.08 1.37 -17.64
CA LYS A 196 5.36 0.93 -18.20
C LYS A 196 5.45 -0.59 -18.36
N GLU A 197 4.63 -1.30 -17.62
CA GLU A 197 4.49 -2.76 -17.69
C GLU A 197 3.26 -3.20 -18.51
N GLY A 198 2.60 -2.25 -19.19
CA GLY A 198 1.46 -2.54 -20.07
C GLY A 198 0.12 -2.72 -19.34
N ILE A 199 0.06 -2.44 -18.05
CA ILE A 199 -1.18 -2.49 -17.26
C ILE A 199 -1.93 -1.15 -17.41
N ASP A 200 -3.20 -1.21 -17.79
CA ASP A 200 -4.09 -0.04 -17.83
C ASP A 200 -4.38 0.47 -16.41
N ILE A 201 -4.72 1.78 -16.30
CA ILE A 201 -5.02 2.42 -15.01
C ILE A 201 -6.37 3.13 -15.02
N TYR A 202 -7.06 3.10 -13.87
CA TYR A 202 -8.19 3.94 -13.53
C TYR A 202 -7.88 4.73 -12.25
N ILE A 203 -7.91 6.05 -12.33
CA ILE A 203 -7.67 6.94 -11.18
C ILE A 203 -9.01 7.24 -10.52
N VAL A 204 -9.11 6.97 -9.22
CA VAL A 204 -10.37 7.08 -8.47
C VAL A 204 -10.18 7.79 -7.14
N GLY A 205 -11.26 8.38 -6.65
CA GLY A 205 -11.37 8.88 -5.27
C GLY A 205 -11.24 10.38 -5.13
N ASN A 206 -11.39 10.81 -3.88
CA ASN A 206 -11.39 12.22 -3.48
C ASN A 206 -10.03 12.67 -2.89
N SER A 207 -9.09 11.75 -2.77
CA SER A 207 -7.76 11.96 -2.18
C SER A 207 -6.66 11.82 -3.22
N LEU A 208 -6.82 12.48 -4.37
CA LEU A 208 -5.88 12.41 -5.48
C LEU A 208 -4.54 13.06 -5.11
N LEU A 209 -3.44 12.38 -5.46
CA LEU A 209 -2.08 12.82 -5.19
C LEU A 209 -1.37 13.23 -6.49
N ASN A 210 -0.43 14.18 -6.36
CA ASN A 210 0.42 14.67 -7.47
C ASN A 210 -0.33 15.33 -8.64
N LEU A 211 -1.53 15.88 -8.41
CA LEU A 211 -2.30 16.66 -9.40
C LEU A 211 -1.55 17.90 -9.92
N ASP A 212 -0.67 18.46 -9.11
CA ASP A 212 0.18 19.59 -9.46
C ASP A 212 1.32 19.24 -10.43
N LYS A 213 1.63 17.94 -10.56
CA LYS A 213 2.75 17.44 -11.38
C LYS A 213 2.30 16.75 -12.67
N VAL A 214 1.10 16.16 -12.64
CA VAL A 214 0.62 15.32 -13.75
C VAL A 214 -0.84 15.66 -14.08
N ASP A 215 -1.13 15.85 -15.36
CA ASP A 215 -2.49 16.09 -15.85
C ASP A 215 -3.32 14.79 -15.79
N ILE A 216 -4.35 14.76 -14.95
CA ILE A 216 -5.25 13.63 -14.75
C ILE A 216 -6.01 13.25 -16.04
N ASN A 217 -6.27 14.20 -16.93
CA ASN A 217 -6.99 13.96 -18.18
C ASN A 217 -6.26 13.00 -19.14
N LYS A 218 -5.01 12.65 -18.84
CA LYS A 218 -4.27 11.62 -19.58
C LYS A 218 -4.70 10.20 -19.23
N PHE A 219 -5.48 10.03 -18.18
CA PHE A 219 -5.87 8.72 -17.66
C PHE A 219 -7.39 8.60 -17.57
N LYS A 220 -7.89 7.37 -17.57
CA LYS A 220 -9.28 7.11 -17.17
C LYS A 220 -9.41 7.47 -15.70
N HIS A 221 -10.41 8.28 -15.36
CA HIS A 221 -10.61 8.73 -13.97
C HIS A 221 -12.08 9.06 -13.72
N GLY A 222 -12.47 9.08 -12.46
CA GLY A 222 -13.83 9.44 -12.04
C GLY A 222 -14.11 9.14 -10.58
N SER A 223 -15.38 9.22 -10.21
CA SER A 223 -15.88 8.82 -8.90
C SER A 223 -15.87 7.29 -8.76
N TYR A 224 -16.15 6.79 -7.55
CA TYR A 224 -16.33 5.34 -7.33
C TYR A 224 -17.55 4.78 -8.11
N GLU A 225 -18.59 5.59 -8.33
CA GLU A 225 -19.72 5.21 -9.18
C GLU A 225 -19.29 5.06 -10.65
N ASP A 226 -18.49 6.00 -11.16
CA ASP A 226 -17.94 5.94 -12.52
C ASP A 226 -17.03 4.72 -12.70
N LEU A 227 -16.20 4.42 -11.68
CA LEU A 227 -15.37 3.21 -11.67
C LEU A 227 -16.25 1.94 -11.74
N LEU A 228 -17.30 1.86 -10.93
CA LEU A 228 -18.20 0.70 -10.92
C LEU A 228 -18.86 0.50 -12.30
N ASN A 229 -19.32 1.59 -12.93
CA ASN A 229 -19.90 1.54 -14.26
C ASN A 229 -18.90 1.11 -15.31
N TYR A 230 -17.67 1.68 -15.26
CA TYR A 230 -16.59 1.27 -16.13
C TYR A 230 -16.26 -0.23 -16.00
N LEU A 231 -16.22 -0.75 -14.77
CA LEU A 231 -15.97 -2.17 -14.52
C LEU A 231 -17.10 -3.05 -15.07
N LYS A 232 -18.39 -2.64 -14.91
CA LYS A 232 -19.55 -3.37 -15.47
C LYS A 232 -19.53 -3.50 -17.00
N GLU A 233 -18.94 -2.51 -17.68
CA GLU A 233 -18.83 -2.50 -19.15
C GLU A 233 -17.62 -3.29 -19.67
N ASN A 234 -16.61 -3.56 -18.85
CA ASN A 234 -15.30 -4.11 -19.27
C ASN A 234 -14.98 -5.50 -18.71
N ILE A 235 -15.91 -6.10 -17.93
CA ILE A 235 -15.78 -7.46 -17.37
C ILE A 235 -16.74 -8.50 -18.04
#